data_16b976b5c846787a8e8232a80fac7cdf
#
_entry.id   16b976b5c846787a8e8232a80fac7cdf
#
_cell.length_a   1.000
_cell.length_b   1.000
_cell.length_c   1.000
_cell.angle_alpha   90.00
_cell.angle_beta   90.00
_cell.angle_gamma   90.00
#
_symmetry.space_group_name_H-M   'P 1'
#
loop_
_entity.id
_entity.type
_entity.pdbx_description
1 polymer ?
#
loop_
_entity_poly.entity_id
_entity_poly.type
_entity_poly.pdbx_seq_one_letter_code
_entity_poly.pdbx_strand_id
1 'polypeptide(L)'
;MIVTTKEFNVLGDYRGQLVALEENRNIPFDLKRVFYIFGTQEGVSRGNHSHYKTKQFLVAVNGSCKVTLDDGYNKETFNLNQPNLGLFQDALIWGTMHYFSSDCVLMVLANEY
;
A
#
# COMPACT_ATOMS: atom_id res chain seq x y z
N MET A 1 -9.40 7.49 -13.33
CA MET A 1 -9.11 6.63 -12.17
C MET A 1 -9.46 7.38 -10.90
N ILE A 2 -10.26 6.77 -10.07
CA ILE A 2 -10.50 7.32 -8.75
C ILE A 2 -9.33 6.92 -7.87
N VAL A 3 -8.55 7.90 -7.48
CA VAL A 3 -7.38 7.68 -6.66
C VAL A 3 -7.74 7.92 -5.21
N THR A 4 -7.39 6.97 -4.37
CA THR A 4 -7.63 7.09 -2.94
C THR A 4 -6.34 6.89 -2.18
N THR A 5 -5.68 7.99 -1.87
CA THR A 5 -4.68 7.98 -0.79
C THR A 5 -5.39 8.36 0.49
N LYS A 6 -4.92 7.82 1.60
CA LYS A 6 -5.49 8.09 2.91
C LYS A 6 -4.38 8.27 3.92
N GLU A 7 -4.44 9.36 4.68
CA GLU A 7 -3.60 9.54 5.84
C GLU A 7 -4.32 8.96 7.06
N PHE A 8 -3.69 7.98 7.68
CA PHE A 8 -4.19 7.40 8.92
C PHE A 8 -3.77 8.24 10.12
N ASN A 9 -4.59 8.26 11.15
CA ASN A 9 -4.28 8.96 12.38
C ASN A 9 -3.07 8.33 13.07
N VAL A 10 -2.15 9.17 13.48
CA VAL A 10 -1.01 8.75 14.28
C VAL A 10 -1.33 9.05 15.74
N LEU A 11 -1.28 8.01 16.55
CA LEU A 11 -1.47 8.11 18.01
C LEU A 11 -0.12 7.90 18.69
N GLY A 12 0.05 8.51 19.83
CA GLY A 12 1.30 8.28 20.56
C GLY A 12 1.64 9.37 21.56
N ASP A 13 2.74 9.12 22.21
CA ASP A 13 3.31 10.02 23.21
C ASP A 13 4.85 9.84 23.22
N TYR A 14 5.51 10.20 24.31
CA TYR A 14 6.97 10.08 24.42
C TYR A 14 7.48 8.63 24.30
N ARG A 15 6.61 7.64 24.46
CA ARG A 15 6.96 6.21 24.34
C ARG A 15 7.00 5.72 22.89
N GLY A 16 6.50 6.49 21.96
CA GLY A 16 6.46 6.16 20.55
C GLY A 16 5.12 6.47 19.91
N GLN A 17 5.02 6.13 18.63
CA GLN A 17 3.85 6.42 17.81
C GLN A 17 3.23 5.14 17.32
N LEU A 18 1.92 5.18 17.05
CA LEU A 18 1.11 4.02 16.67
C LEU A 18 0.11 4.42 15.60
N VAL A 19 -0.03 3.56 14.60
CA VAL A 19 -1.11 3.65 13.60
C VAL A 19 -1.90 2.35 13.68
N ALA A 20 -3.20 2.45 13.92
CA ALA A 20 -4.08 1.28 13.94
C ALA A 20 -4.84 1.19 12.60
N LEU A 21 -4.75 0.04 11.95
CA LEU A 21 -5.48 -0.26 10.73
C LEU A 21 -6.55 -1.28 11.07
N GLU A 22 -7.81 -0.91 10.88
CA GLU A 22 -8.93 -1.66 11.42
C GLU A 22 -9.93 -2.01 10.31
N GLU A 23 -10.26 -3.28 10.26
CA GLU A 23 -11.23 -3.86 9.33
C GLU A 23 -12.56 -3.12 9.39
N ASN A 24 -13.08 -2.71 8.23
CA ASN A 24 -14.35 -2.02 8.09
C ASN A 24 -14.50 -0.74 8.93
N ARG A 25 -13.38 -0.16 9.34
CA ARG A 25 -13.34 1.14 10.00
C ARG A 25 -12.55 2.13 9.15
N ASN A 26 -11.21 2.07 9.24
CA ASN A 26 -10.36 2.88 8.38
C ASN A 26 -9.82 2.10 7.18
N ILE A 27 -10.00 0.77 7.16
CA ILE A 27 -9.78 -0.10 6.00
C ILE A 27 -11.16 -0.48 5.46
N PRO A 28 -11.52 -0.10 4.22
CA PRO A 28 -12.92 -0.18 3.74
C PRO A 28 -13.29 -1.56 3.18
N PHE A 29 -12.83 -2.63 3.80
CA PHE A 29 -13.17 -3.99 3.38
C PHE A 29 -12.90 -4.98 4.51
N ASP A 30 -13.42 -6.20 4.32
CA ASP A 30 -13.12 -7.33 5.20
C ASP A 30 -11.67 -7.75 4.99
N LEU A 31 -10.89 -7.72 6.04
CA LEU A 31 -9.47 -8.00 5.98
C LEU A 31 -9.23 -9.51 6.09
N LYS A 32 -8.68 -10.11 5.03
CA LYS A 32 -8.41 -11.55 4.96
C LYS A 32 -6.93 -11.86 5.06
N ARG A 33 -6.07 -10.96 4.60
CA ARG A 33 -4.65 -11.23 4.47
C ARG A 33 -3.85 -9.96 4.69
N VAL A 34 -2.75 -10.11 5.44
CA VAL A 34 -1.72 -9.08 5.57
C VAL A 34 -0.41 -9.72 5.17
N PHE A 35 0.33 -9.07 4.29
CA PHE A 35 1.69 -9.49 3.98
C PHE A 35 2.57 -8.26 3.84
N TYR A 36 3.88 -8.46 3.91
CA TYR A 36 4.82 -7.35 3.76
C TYR A 36 6.03 -7.79 2.95
N ILE A 37 6.57 -6.85 2.21
CA ILE A 37 7.69 -7.03 1.30
C ILE A 37 8.87 -6.26 1.87
N PHE A 38 10.01 -6.90 1.98
CA PHE A 38 11.23 -6.29 2.48
C PHE A 38 12.45 -6.90 1.79
N GLY A 39 13.60 -6.26 1.95
CA GLY A 39 14.84 -6.75 1.37
C GLY A 39 14.85 -6.71 -0.16
N THR A 40 14.07 -5.82 -0.76
CA THR A 40 13.98 -5.67 -2.21
C THR A 40 15.24 -5.02 -2.74
N GLN A 41 15.85 -5.64 -3.74
CA GLN A 41 17.06 -5.13 -4.35
C GLN A 41 16.76 -3.98 -5.31
N GLU A 42 17.76 -3.12 -5.51
CA GLU A 42 17.68 -2.01 -6.44
C GLU A 42 17.33 -2.50 -7.85
N GLY A 43 16.48 -1.77 -8.55
CA GLY A 43 16.08 -2.07 -9.92
C GLY A 43 14.99 -3.14 -10.05
N VAL A 44 14.52 -3.72 -8.96
CA VAL A 44 13.48 -4.74 -8.98
C VAL A 44 12.11 -4.09 -8.91
N SER A 45 11.18 -4.57 -9.74
CA SER A 45 9.77 -4.24 -9.63
C SER A 45 8.97 -5.47 -9.21
N ARG A 46 7.86 -5.23 -8.53
CA ARG A 46 6.94 -6.27 -8.08
C ARG A 46 5.51 -5.90 -8.46
N GLY A 47 4.61 -6.87 -8.36
CA GLY A 47 3.22 -6.68 -8.72
C GLY A 47 3.00 -7.04 -10.19
N ASN A 48 2.87 -6.03 -11.04
CA ASN A 48 2.67 -6.18 -12.48
C ASN A 48 1.46 -7.04 -12.84
N HIS A 49 0.37 -6.93 -12.04
CA HIS A 49 -0.84 -7.66 -12.29
C HIS A 49 -2.04 -6.94 -11.64
N SER A 50 -3.23 -7.34 -12.07
CA SER A 50 -4.49 -6.93 -11.48
C SER A 50 -5.27 -8.16 -11.03
N HIS A 51 -6.26 -7.95 -10.18
CA HIS A 51 -7.12 -9.01 -9.67
C HIS A 51 -8.59 -8.67 -9.92
N TYR A 52 -9.42 -9.70 -10.12
CA TYR A 52 -10.84 -9.50 -10.36
C TYR A 52 -11.61 -9.03 -9.11
N LYS A 53 -11.20 -9.50 -7.94
CA LYS A 53 -11.91 -9.27 -6.68
C LYS A 53 -11.08 -8.63 -5.60
N THR A 54 -9.78 -8.68 -5.72
CA THR A 54 -8.88 -8.28 -4.64
C THR A 54 -8.78 -6.77 -4.56
N LYS A 55 -9.12 -6.25 -3.41
CA LYS A 55 -8.87 -4.86 -3.01
C LYS A 55 -7.72 -4.86 -2.02
N GLN A 56 -6.84 -3.88 -2.14
CA GLN A 56 -5.64 -3.81 -1.31
C GLN A 56 -5.43 -2.40 -0.79
N PHE A 57 -4.81 -2.31 0.39
CA PHE A 57 -4.19 -1.09 0.88
C PHE A 57 -2.70 -1.32 1.02
N LEU A 58 -1.90 -0.39 0.52
CA LEU A 58 -0.44 -0.47 0.54
C LEU A 58 0.09 0.65 1.43
N VAL A 59 0.96 0.31 2.35
CA VAL A 59 1.57 1.26 3.30
C VAL A 59 3.06 0.94 3.43
N ALA A 60 3.92 1.91 3.15
CA ALA A 60 5.34 1.77 3.44
C ALA A 60 5.55 2.09 4.92
N VAL A 61 5.58 1.06 5.75
CA VAL A 61 5.72 1.23 7.21
C VAL A 61 7.12 1.64 7.61
N ASN A 62 8.10 1.43 6.74
CA ASN A 62 9.46 1.94 6.89
C ASN A 62 10.02 2.23 5.50
N GLY A 63 10.90 3.23 5.41
CA GLY A 63 11.50 3.61 4.13
C GLY A 63 10.48 4.14 3.13
N SER A 64 10.73 3.87 1.86
CA SER A 64 9.88 4.38 0.78
C SER A 64 9.87 3.48 -0.44
N CYS A 65 8.82 3.60 -1.24
CA CYS A 65 8.75 3.04 -2.57
C CYS A 65 7.77 3.85 -3.42
N LYS A 66 7.73 3.56 -4.71
CA LYS A 66 6.74 4.12 -5.63
C LYS A 66 5.80 3.02 -6.06
N VAL A 67 4.54 3.38 -6.23
CA VAL A 67 3.51 2.47 -6.76
C VAL A 67 2.83 3.16 -7.92
N THR A 68 2.81 2.50 -9.06
CA THR A 68 2.10 2.97 -10.24
C THR A 68 0.80 2.18 -10.38
N LEU A 69 -0.32 2.88 -10.44
CA LEU A 69 -1.63 2.30 -10.68
C LEU A 69 -2.10 2.66 -12.09
N ASP A 70 -2.70 1.68 -12.76
CA ASP A 70 -3.15 1.80 -14.14
C ASP A 70 -4.54 1.17 -14.27
N ASP A 71 -5.54 1.94 -14.69
CA ASP A 71 -6.91 1.47 -14.88
C ASP A 71 -7.22 1.12 -16.35
N GLY A 72 -6.21 1.18 -17.22
CA GLY A 72 -6.38 0.95 -18.65
C GLY A 72 -6.58 2.23 -19.44
N TYR A 73 -6.91 3.34 -18.79
CA TYR A 73 -7.10 4.66 -19.43
C TYR A 73 -6.11 5.67 -18.89
N ASN A 74 -5.86 5.65 -17.59
CA ASN A 74 -4.97 6.58 -16.90
C ASN A 74 -3.97 5.79 -16.07
N LYS A 75 -2.77 6.36 -15.94
CA LYS A 75 -1.69 5.79 -15.17
C LYS A 75 -1.16 6.88 -14.24
N GLU A 76 -0.98 6.54 -12.96
CA GLU A 76 -0.51 7.49 -11.97
C GLU A 76 0.45 6.82 -11.00
N THR A 77 1.51 7.53 -10.63
CA THR A 77 2.54 7.04 -9.72
C THR A 77 2.46 7.79 -8.40
N PHE A 78 2.50 7.03 -7.32
CA PHE A 78 2.41 7.53 -5.95
C PHE A 78 3.71 7.25 -5.21
N ASN A 79 4.14 8.21 -4.40
CA ASN A 79 5.24 8.03 -3.46
C ASN A 79 4.67 7.58 -2.12
N LEU A 80 5.06 6.39 -1.68
CA LEU A 80 4.75 5.91 -0.34
C LEU A 80 6.00 6.08 0.51
N ASN A 81 6.04 7.12 1.32
CA ASN A 81 7.22 7.51 2.10
C ASN A 81 6.92 7.88 3.55
N GLN A 82 5.72 7.54 4.01
CA GLN A 82 5.30 7.81 5.39
C GLN A 82 4.55 6.61 5.93
N PRO A 83 4.75 6.23 7.20
CA PRO A 83 4.11 5.04 7.75
C PRO A 83 2.61 5.17 7.96
N ASN A 84 2.06 6.38 7.88
CA ASN A 84 0.62 6.62 8.01
C ASN A 84 -0.06 6.98 6.69
N LEU A 85 0.63 6.84 5.56
CA LEU A 85 0.05 7.10 4.25
C LEU A 85 -0.28 5.78 3.56
N GLY A 86 -1.55 5.55 3.31
CA GLY A 86 -2.03 4.36 2.60
C GLY A 86 -2.50 4.67 1.19
N LEU A 87 -2.28 3.73 0.28
CA LEU A 87 -2.76 3.78 -1.10
C LEU A 87 -3.77 2.66 -1.30
N PHE A 88 -4.99 3.01 -1.67
CA PHE A 88 -6.02 2.04 -1.99
C PHE A 88 -5.92 1.63 -3.46
N GLN A 89 -5.79 0.33 -3.70
CA GLN A 89 -5.84 -0.27 -5.03
C GLN A 89 -7.11 -1.09 -5.15
N ASP A 90 -8.07 -0.60 -5.93
CA ASP A 90 -9.31 -1.33 -6.17
C ASP A 90 -9.10 -2.52 -7.10
N ALA A 91 -10.09 -3.41 -7.15
CA ALA A 91 -10.09 -4.54 -8.07
C ALA A 91 -9.98 -4.05 -9.52
N LEU A 92 -9.32 -4.84 -10.36
CA LEU A 92 -9.09 -4.57 -11.78
C LEU A 92 -8.12 -3.42 -12.08
N ILE A 93 -7.53 -2.81 -11.07
CA ILE A 93 -6.49 -1.81 -11.24
C ILE A 93 -5.15 -2.54 -11.30
N TRP A 94 -4.39 -2.29 -12.37
CA TRP A 94 -3.04 -2.84 -12.52
C TRP A 94 -2.10 -2.07 -11.61
N GLY A 95 -1.30 -2.79 -10.83
CA GLY A 95 -0.37 -2.19 -9.89
C GLY A 95 1.07 -2.67 -10.10
N THR A 96 2.00 -1.73 -10.07
CA THR A 96 3.43 -2.02 -10.10
C THR A 96 4.12 -1.29 -8.95
N MET A 97 4.88 -2.02 -8.16
CA MET A 97 5.66 -1.47 -7.04
C MET A 97 7.12 -1.42 -7.44
N HIS A 98 7.76 -0.28 -7.27
CA HIS A 98 9.13 -0.07 -7.74
C HIS A 98 9.85 1.02 -6.93
N TYR A 99 11.14 1.22 -7.22
CA TYR A 99 11.99 2.21 -6.55
C TYR A 99 11.96 2.09 -5.04
N PHE A 100 12.18 0.86 -4.54
CA PHE A 100 12.24 0.60 -3.11
C PHE A 100 13.51 1.17 -2.51
N SER A 101 13.40 1.90 -1.40
CA SER A 101 14.57 2.23 -0.60
C SER A 101 15.14 0.95 0.02
N SER A 102 16.41 0.97 0.40
CA SER A 102 17.08 -0.21 0.96
C SER A 102 16.44 -0.70 2.26
N ASP A 103 15.81 0.21 3.00
CA ASP A 103 15.15 -0.06 4.27
C ASP A 103 13.63 -0.19 4.13
N CYS A 104 13.09 -0.22 2.91
CA CYS A 104 11.64 -0.24 2.70
C CYS A 104 11.02 -1.52 3.22
N VAL A 105 9.97 -1.35 3.99
CA VAL A 105 9.03 -2.42 4.35
C VAL A 105 7.66 -1.98 3.86
N LEU A 106 7.18 -2.63 2.81
CA LEU A 106 5.86 -2.35 2.24
C LEU A 106 4.86 -3.37 2.76
N MET A 107 3.90 -2.90 3.53
CA MET A 107 2.82 -3.74 4.05
C MET A 107 1.61 -3.63 3.15
N VAL A 108 1.00 -4.77 2.86
CA VAL A 108 -0.20 -4.86 2.02
C VAL A 108 -1.30 -5.56 2.81
N LEU A 109 -2.46 -4.90 2.87
CA LEU A 109 -3.67 -5.43 3.47
C LEU A 109 -4.63 -5.76 2.34
N ALA A 110 -5.19 -6.96 2.34
CA ALA A 110 -6.03 -7.43 1.24
C ALA A 110 -7.31 -8.11 1.74
N ASN A 111 -8.37 -8.03 0.92
CA ASN A 111 -9.66 -8.66 1.23
C ASN A 111 -9.77 -10.09 0.71
N GLU A 112 -8.74 -10.62 0.08
CA GLU A 112 -8.70 -11.99 -0.46
C GLU A 112 -7.38 -12.67 -0.09
N TYR A 113 -7.40 -13.96 -0.11
CA TYR A 113 -6.18 -14.76 0.10
C TYR A 113 -5.28 -14.81 -1.12
#